data_683d196213e1c5e0240595a6ca520db0
#
_entry.id   683d196213e1c5e0240595a6ca520db0
#
_cell.length_a   1.000
_cell.length_b   1.000
_cell.length_c   1.000
_cell.angle_alpha   90.00
_cell.angle_beta   90.00
_cell.angle_gamma   90.00
#
_symmetry.space_group_name_H-M   'P 1'
#
loop_
_entity.id
_entity.type
_entity.pdbx_description
1 polymer ?
#
loop_
_entity_poly.entity_id
_entity_poly.type
_entity_poly.pdbx_seq_one_letter_code
_entity_poly.pdbx_strand_id
1 'polypeptide(L)'
;MNPLDLARNQISNYRSSKSVEEKAKILRNLKMLVLAFKSLPPSKEKPIVAEFELAREVNELDMELSCISKNERAFELSYLRVKPFYFDYIKGILPKQSEKYLYYVGLYLLFLLSNNRTTDFSTELELLDIKDKNNPYIKVSLDIEQCIVEGNYSHMARLKNSTDENFNYYLNKFDDTIRYQIARSMEKSYESLSEKDAMQLLMFKNEGDLNEFIKQQNENPREDREIFWKREGNKIKFIPINENKASIPADRIFNDSLLLGIETEKIV
;
A
#
# COMPACT_ATOMS: atom_id res chain seq x y z
N MET A 1 -32.29 -10.05 27.26
CA MET A 1 -31.54 -10.77 26.23
C MET A 1 -30.08 -10.47 26.43
N ASN A 2 -29.24 -11.50 26.50
CA ASN A 2 -27.80 -11.28 26.60
C ASN A 2 -27.29 -10.54 25.35
N PRO A 3 -26.44 -9.51 25.47
CA PRO A 3 -25.90 -8.80 24.32
C PRO A 3 -25.13 -9.71 23.37
N LEU A 4 -24.56 -10.80 23.87
CA LEU A 4 -23.87 -11.83 23.09
C LEU A 4 -24.81 -12.58 22.13
N ASP A 5 -26.02 -12.96 22.59
CA ASP A 5 -26.98 -13.69 21.76
C ASP A 5 -27.57 -12.79 20.68
N LEU A 6 -27.80 -11.52 21.00
CA LEU A 6 -28.23 -10.51 20.01
C LEU A 6 -27.15 -10.31 18.93
N ALA A 7 -25.88 -10.23 19.33
CA ALA A 7 -24.78 -10.07 18.38
C ALA A 7 -24.66 -11.28 17.44
N ARG A 8 -24.77 -12.51 17.96
CA ARG A 8 -24.75 -13.75 17.15
C ARG A 8 -25.90 -13.79 16.14
N ASN A 9 -27.12 -13.43 16.54
CA ASN A 9 -28.27 -13.39 15.65
C ASN A 9 -28.08 -12.33 14.54
N GLN A 10 -27.51 -11.19 14.87
CA GLN A 10 -27.23 -10.15 13.85
C GLN A 10 -26.11 -10.57 12.90
N ILE A 11 -25.09 -11.29 13.34
CA ILE A 11 -24.06 -11.86 12.48
C ILE A 11 -24.65 -12.87 11.51
N SER A 12 -25.59 -13.74 11.95
CA SER A 12 -26.27 -14.66 11.05
C SER A 12 -27.13 -13.92 10.00
N ASN A 13 -27.79 -12.83 10.39
CA ASN A 13 -28.54 -11.97 9.46
C ASN A 13 -27.63 -11.24 8.48
N TYR A 14 -26.45 -10.80 8.89
CA TYR A 14 -25.46 -10.20 8.00
C TYR A 14 -25.00 -11.18 6.93
N ARG A 15 -24.72 -12.44 7.31
CA ARG A 15 -24.30 -13.49 6.35
C ARG A 15 -25.40 -13.86 5.36
N SER A 16 -26.67 -13.76 5.74
CA SER A 16 -27.82 -14.07 4.86
C SER A 16 -28.21 -12.88 3.96
N SER A 17 -27.86 -11.64 4.30
CA SER A 17 -28.18 -10.46 3.51
C SER A 17 -27.31 -10.36 2.25
N LYS A 18 -27.91 -10.03 1.09
CA LYS A 18 -27.21 -9.88 -0.19
C LYS A 18 -26.90 -8.42 -0.53
N SER A 19 -27.67 -7.49 0.03
CA SER A 19 -27.52 -6.04 -0.23
C SER A 19 -26.38 -5.44 0.58
N VAL A 20 -25.50 -4.65 -0.06
CA VAL A 20 -24.39 -3.94 0.61
C VAL A 20 -24.91 -2.90 1.60
N GLU A 21 -26.03 -2.24 1.28
CA GLU A 21 -26.64 -1.25 2.17
C GLU A 21 -27.23 -1.87 3.44
N GLU A 22 -27.89 -3.03 3.31
CA GLU A 22 -28.41 -3.77 4.48
C GLU A 22 -27.27 -4.25 5.35
N LYS A 23 -26.20 -4.82 4.75
CA LYS A 23 -24.97 -5.20 5.47
C LYS A 23 -24.38 -4.03 6.25
N ALA A 24 -24.32 -2.84 5.66
CA ALA A 24 -23.82 -1.65 6.31
C ALA A 24 -24.69 -1.21 7.50
N LYS A 25 -26.03 -1.34 7.41
CA LYS A 25 -26.96 -1.03 8.51
C LYS A 25 -26.80 -2.02 9.67
N ILE A 26 -26.77 -3.33 9.36
CA ILE A 26 -26.59 -4.38 10.36
C ILE A 26 -25.24 -4.21 11.07
N LEU A 27 -24.20 -3.88 10.33
CA LEU A 27 -22.85 -3.69 10.87
C LEU A 27 -22.78 -2.48 11.83
N ARG A 28 -23.49 -1.38 11.53
CA ARG A 28 -23.60 -0.24 12.46
C ARG A 28 -24.21 -0.67 13.79
N ASN A 29 -25.30 -1.45 13.74
CA ASN A 29 -25.94 -1.96 14.94
C ASN A 29 -25.01 -2.92 15.71
N LEU A 30 -24.29 -3.79 15.00
CA LEU A 30 -23.28 -4.68 15.61
C LEU A 30 -22.17 -3.89 16.30
N LYS A 31 -21.66 -2.83 15.69
CA LYS A 31 -20.65 -1.97 16.32
C LYS A 31 -21.17 -1.30 17.61
N MET A 32 -22.42 -0.87 17.62
CA MET A 32 -23.02 -0.33 18.84
C MET A 32 -23.18 -1.37 19.94
N LEU A 33 -23.49 -2.63 19.59
CA LEU A 33 -23.56 -3.74 20.55
C LEU A 33 -22.17 -4.10 21.10
N VAL A 34 -21.13 -4.08 20.26
CA VAL A 34 -19.74 -4.32 20.69
C VAL A 34 -19.28 -3.26 21.70
N LEU A 35 -19.68 -1.98 21.53
CA LEU A 35 -19.37 -0.92 22.49
C LEU A 35 -20.02 -1.14 23.86
N ALA A 36 -21.12 -1.91 23.92
CA ALA A 36 -21.80 -2.25 25.17
C ALA A 36 -21.15 -3.45 25.90
N PHE A 37 -20.13 -4.11 25.35
CA PHE A 37 -19.41 -5.19 26.00
C PHE A 37 -18.56 -4.66 27.15
N LYS A 38 -18.62 -5.35 28.28
CA LYS A 38 -17.97 -4.89 29.52
C LYS A 38 -16.50 -5.30 29.60
N SER A 39 -16.12 -6.36 28.93
CA SER A 39 -14.75 -6.93 29.02
C SER A 39 -13.74 -6.25 28.09
N LEU A 40 -14.18 -5.47 27.13
CA LEU A 40 -13.25 -4.81 26.20
C LEU A 40 -12.49 -3.66 26.88
N PRO A 41 -11.19 -3.46 26.58
CA PRO A 41 -10.42 -2.36 27.15
C PRO A 41 -11.06 -0.99 26.91
N PRO A 42 -11.05 -0.10 27.90
CA PRO A 42 -10.22 -0.08 29.14
C PRO A 42 -10.90 -0.70 30.38
N SER A 43 -11.62 -1.81 30.28
CA SER A 43 -12.32 -2.42 31.42
C SER A 43 -11.35 -2.99 32.46
N LYS A 44 -11.77 -2.91 33.75
CA LYS A 44 -11.08 -3.57 34.89
C LYS A 44 -11.62 -4.98 35.17
N GLU A 45 -12.67 -5.40 34.48
CA GLU A 45 -13.28 -6.71 34.65
C GLU A 45 -12.44 -7.83 34.00
N LYS A 46 -12.62 -9.06 34.44
CA LYS A 46 -11.93 -10.22 33.85
C LYS A 46 -12.37 -10.38 32.39
N PRO A 47 -11.45 -10.62 31.46
CA PRO A 47 -11.78 -10.75 30.06
C PRO A 47 -12.67 -11.98 29.81
N ILE A 48 -13.79 -11.78 29.13
CA ILE A 48 -14.69 -12.86 28.68
C ILE A 48 -14.32 -13.20 27.24
N VAL A 49 -13.75 -14.40 27.04
CA VAL A 49 -13.26 -14.87 25.73
C VAL A 49 -14.32 -14.71 24.63
N ALA A 50 -15.57 -15.04 24.92
CA ALA A 50 -16.67 -14.94 23.95
C ALA A 50 -16.94 -13.50 23.46
N GLU A 51 -16.76 -12.48 24.30
CA GLU A 51 -16.90 -11.08 23.89
C GLU A 51 -15.76 -10.66 22.95
N PHE A 52 -14.53 -11.12 23.24
CA PHE A 52 -13.38 -10.83 22.38
C PHE A 52 -13.48 -11.54 21.02
N GLU A 53 -13.94 -12.80 20.98
CA GLU A 53 -14.17 -13.51 19.72
C GLU A 53 -15.22 -12.82 18.85
N LEU A 54 -16.35 -12.43 19.45
CA LEU A 54 -17.40 -11.69 18.71
C LEU A 54 -16.94 -10.31 18.26
N ALA A 55 -16.20 -9.58 19.09
CA ALA A 55 -15.66 -8.28 18.71
C ALA A 55 -14.69 -8.40 17.53
N ARG A 56 -13.81 -9.43 17.53
CA ARG A 56 -12.94 -9.74 16.40
C ARG A 56 -13.75 -10.06 15.16
N GLU A 57 -14.75 -10.94 15.25
CA GLU A 57 -15.60 -11.31 14.11
C GLU A 57 -16.33 -10.11 13.52
N VAL A 58 -16.90 -9.22 14.33
CA VAL A 58 -17.57 -7.98 13.87
C VAL A 58 -16.59 -7.07 13.13
N ASN A 59 -15.37 -6.92 13.62
CA ASN A 59 -14.35 -6.12 12.95
C ASN A 59 -13.87 -6.78 11.64
N GLU A 60 -13.78 -8.11 11.58
CA GLU A 60 -13.49 -8.84 10.33
C GLU A 60 -14.62 -8.65 9.29
N LEU A 61 -15.88 -8.62 9.70
CA LEU A 61 -17.00 -8.30 8.81
C LEU A 61 -16.93 -6.85 8.30
N ASP A 62 -16.44 -5.92 9.11
CA ASP A 62 -16.20 -4.54 8.69
C ASP A 62 -15.11 -4.46 7.60
N MET A 63 -14.05 -5.22 7.73
CA MET A 63 -13.02 -5.35 6.70
C MET A 63 -13.60 -5.94 5.41
N GLU A 64 -14.38 -7.02 5.51
CA GLU A 64 -15.04 -7.64 4.37
C GLU A 64 -15.93 -6.65 3.60
N LEU A 65 -16.75 -5.88 4.33
CA LEU A 65 -17.59 -4.85 3.72
C LEU A 65 -16.76 -3.74 3.06
N SER A 66 -15.66 -3.33 3.67
CA SER A 66 -14.76 -2.31 3.14
C SER A 66 -14.07 -2.78 1.85
N CYS A 67 -13.72 -4.07 1.75
CA CYS A 67 -13.19 -4.67 0.52
C CYS A 67 -14.25 -4.68 -0.60
N ILE A 68 -15.49 -5.08 -0.29
CA ILE A 68 -16.59 -5.11 -1.27
C ILE A 68 -16.91 -3.69 -1.77
N SER A 69 -16.92 -2.70 -0.88
CA SER A 69 -17.19 -1.30 -1.24
C SER A 69 -15.99 -0.58 -1.87
N LYS A 70 -14.82 -1.23 -1.95
CA LYS A 70 -13.56 -0.66 -2.44
C LYS A 70 -13.17 0.65 -1.75
N ASN A 71 -13.54 0.81 -0.49
CA ASN A 71 -13.22 2.00 0.29
C ASN A 71 -11.93 1.78 1.11
N GLU A 72 -10.83 2.29 0.60
CA GLU A 72 -9.49 2.10 1.15
C GLU A 72 -9.33 2.68 2.56
N ARG A 73 -9.89 3.88 2.79
CA ARG A 73 -9.82 4.53 4.10
C ARG A 73 -10.61 3.76 5.16
N ALA A 74 -11.78 3.22 4.78
CA ALA A 74 -12.55 2.37 5.67
C ALA A 74 -11.81 1.06 5.96
N PHE A 75 -11.17 0.47 4.95
CA PHE A 75 -10.38 -0.75 5.08
C PHE A 75 -9.19 -0.56 6.05
N GLU A 76 -8.41 0.51 5.90
CA GLU A 76 -7.31 0.83 6.81
C GLU A 76 -7.79 0.99 8.26
N LEU A 77 -8.85 1.77 8.48
CA LEU A 77 -9.42 1.96 9.81
C LEU A 77 -9.94 0.65 10.43
N SER A 78 -10.55 -0.22 9.62
CA SER A 78 -11.05 -1.51 10.08
C SER A 78 -9.90 -2.45 10.43
N TYR A 79 -8.83 -2.47 9.64
CA TYR A 79 -7.63 -3.23 9.95
C TYR A 79 -6.97 -2.77 11.27
N LEU A 80 -6.80 -1.47 11.47
CA LEU A 80 -6.24 -0.93 12.71
C LEU A 80 -7.04 -1.34 13.96
N ARG A 81 -8.37 -1.50 13.83
CA ARG A 81 -9.22 -2.00 14.92
C ARG A 81 -9.07 -3.51 15.16
N VAL A 82 -8.82 -4.28 14.11
CA VAL A 82 -8.63 -5.74 14.21
C VAL A 82 -7.22 -6.09 14.70
N LYS A 83 -6.23 -5.28 14.38
CA LYS A 83 -4.82 -5.53 14.68
C LYS A 83 -4.53 -5.97 16.12
N PRO A 84 -5.07 -5.31 17.18
CA PRO A 84 -4.87 -5.77 18.57
C PRO A 84 -5.38 -7.19 18.83
N PHE A 85 -6.47 -7.61 18.15
CA PHE A 85 -7.01 -8.96 18.31
C PHE A 85 -6.12 -10.03 17.67
N TYR A 86 -5.33 -9.67 16.66
CA TYR A 86 -4.41 -10.58 15.99
C TYR A 86 -3.07 -10.72 16.68
N PHE A 87 -2.53 -9.66 17.28
CA PHE A 87 -1.17 -9.63 17.79
C PHE A 87 -1.11 -9.58 19.32
N ASP A 88 -1.98 -8.83 19.98
CA ASP A 88 -1.89 -8.58 21.42
C ASP A 88 -2.76 -9.54 22.21
N TYR A 89 -4.05 -9.64 21.91
CA TYR A 89 -4.99 -10.43 22.71
C TYR A 89 -4.85 -11.94 22.52
N ILE A 90 -4.25 -12.40 21.42
CA ILE A 90 -4.00 -13.81 21.16
C ILE A 90 -2.98 -14.39 22.13
N LYS A 91 -2.04 -13.58 22.63
CA LYS A 91 -1.00 -14.04 23.57
C LYS A 91 -1.50 -14.27 24.99
N GLY A 92 -2.70 -13.79 25.34
CA GLY A 92 -3.19 -13.90 26.71
C GLY A 92 -4.68 -14.16 26.90
N ILE A 93 -5.53 -13.84 25.93
CA ILE A 93 -7.00 -13.90 26.09
C ILE A 93 -7.65 -14.84 25.08
N LEU A 94 -7.28 -14.76 23.81
CA LEU A 94 -7.88 -15.55 22.74
C LEU A 94 -7.16 -16.89 22.59
N PRO A 95 -7.89 -18.03 22.63
CA PRO A 95 -7.27 -19.36 22.58
C PRO A 95 -6.84 -19.77 21.17
N LYS A 96 -7.43 -19.15 20.13
CA LYS A 96 -7.21 -19.54 18.72
C LYS A 96 -7.16 -18.34 17.79
N GLN A 97 -6.23 -18.39 16.84
CA GLN A 97 -6.11 -17.44 15.74
C GLN A 97 -7.31 -17.56 14.78
N SER A 98 -7.69 -16.46 14.13
CA SER A 98 -8.71 -16.47 13.09
C SER A 98 -8.20 -17.18 11.84
N GLU A 99 -9.06 -17.94 11.17
CA GLU A 99 -8.72 -18.56 9.88
C GLU A 99 -8.48 -17.52 8.78
N LYS A 100 -9.12 -16.36 8.89
CA LYS A 100 -8.99 -15.24 7.95
C LYS A 100 -7.82 -14.30 8.25
N TYR A 101 -7.09 -14.51 9.35
CA TYR A 101 -6.01 -13.65 9.80
C TYR A 101 -4.96 -13.40 8.72
N LEU A 102 -4.36 -14.46 8.19
CA LEU A 102 -3.29 -14.37 7.19
C LEU A 102 -3.76 -13.75 5.85
N TYR A 103 -5.03 -13.99 5.50
CA TYR A 103 -5.65 -13.38 4.33
C TYR A 103 -5.73 -11.85 4.45
N TYR A 104 -6.27 -11.35 5.58
CA TYR A 104 -6.42 -9.92 5.79
C TYR A 104 -5.08 -9.20 6.01
N VAL A 105 -4.15 -9.84 6.69
CA VAL A 105 -2.80 -9.30 6.82
C VAL A 105 -2.10 -9.21 5.47
N GLY A 106 -2.17 -10.25 4.64
CA GLY A 106 -1.63 -10.23 3.28
C GLY A 106 -2.25 -9.13 2.41
N LEU A 107 -3.58 -8.95 2.51
CA LEU A 107 -4.29 -7.90 1.80
C LEU A 107 -3.89 -6.49 2.28
N TYR A 108 -3.68 -6.32 3.60
CA TYR A 108 -3.22 -5.05 4.15
C TYR A 108 -1.78 -4.71 3.75
N LEU A 109 -0.89 -5.70 3.73
CA LEU A 109 0.47 -5.54 3.23
C LEU A 109 0.46 -5.06 1.77
N LEU A 110 -0.40 -5.64 0.94
CA LEU A 110 -0.56 -5.23 -0.44
C LEU A 110 -1.12 -3.80 -0.57
N PHE A 111 -2.09 -3.44 0.28
CA PHE A 111 -2.62 -2.08 0.37
C PHE A 111 -1.52 -1.06 0.72
N LEU A 112 -0.62 -1.37 1.66
CA LEU A 112 0.50 -0.49 2.02
C LEU A 112 1.45 -0.29 0.84
N LEU A 113 1.79 -1.36 0.12
CA LEU A 113 2.60 -1.28 -1.10
C LEU A 113 1.93 -0.45 -2.18
N SER A 114 0.61 -0.63 -2.42
CA SER A 114 -0.13 0.12 -3.44
C SER A 114 -0.15 1.63 -3.19
N ASN A 115 -0.02 2.04 -1.94
CA ASN A 115 0.10 3.43 -1.51
C ASN A 115 1.55 3.91 -1.32
N ASN A 116 2.55 3.13 -1.75
CA ASN A 116 3.99 3.43 -1.62
C ASN A 116 4.46 3.65 -0.17
N ARG A 117 3.80 3.01 0.81
CA ARG A 117 4.14 3.08 2.24
C ARG A 117 5.05 1.91 2.64
N THR A 118 6.27 1.91 2.12
CA THR A 118 7.24 0.81 2.30
C THR A 118 7.75 0.68 3.74
N THR A 119 7.89 1.78 4.48
CA THR A 119 8.28 1.75 5.90
C THR A 119 7.26 1.07 6.77
N ASP A 120 5.98 1.36 6.56
CA ASP A 120 4.88 0.73 7.31
C ASP A 120 4.75 -0.75 6.94
N PHE A 121 4.97 -1.09 5.65
CA PHE A 121 5.02 -2.48 5.19
C PHE A 121 6.08 -3.30 5.94
N SER A 122 7.30 -2.78 6.04
CA SER A 122 8.40 -3.45 6.77
C SER A 122 8.06 -3.62 8.25
N THR A 123 7.47 -2.59 8.88
CA THR A 123 7.05 -2.63 10.29
C THR A 123 5.97 -3.69 10.53
N GLU A 124 4.96 -3.78 9.65
CA GLU A 124 3.91 -4.81 9.77
C GLU A 124 4.47 -6.22 9.51
N LEU A 125 5.42 -6.36 8.59
CA LEU A 125 6.07 -7.63 8.28
C LEU A 125 6.90 -8.16 9.45
N GLU A 126 7.52 -7.29 10.25
CA GLU A 126 8.28 -7.67 11.44
C GLU A 126 7.42 -8.26 12.55
N LEU A 127 6.14 -7.89 12.61
CA LEU A 127 5.19 -8.44 13.59
C LEU A 127 4.83 -9.91 13.30
N LEU A 128 5.08 -10.40 12.08
CA LEU A 128 4.72 -11.74 11.64
C LEU A 128 5.79 -12.76 12.00
N ASP A 129 5.35 -13.92 12.47
CA ASP A 129 6.24 -15.07 12.69
C ASP A 129 6.78 -15.60 11.35
N ILE A 130 7.96 -16.23 11.39
CA ILE A 130 8.62 -16.82 10.21
C ILE A 130 7.72 -17.86 9.53
N LYS A 131 6.90 -18.58 10.30
CA LYS A 131 5.94 -19.57 9.76
C LYS A 131 4.84 -18.93 8.95
N ASP A 132 4.32 -17.79 9.41
CA ASP A 132 3.26 -17.04 8.75
C ASP A 132 3.71 -16.40 7.44
N LYS A 133 4.98 -15.97 7.36
CA LYS A 133 5.60 -15.42 6.14
C LYS A 133 5.61 -16.40 4.96
N ASN A 134 5.57 -17.71 5.23
CA ASN A 134 5.49 -18.74 4.20
C ASN A 134 4.06 -18.99 3.65
N ASN A 135 3.06 -18.32 4.20
CA ASN A 135 1.69 -18.44 3.73
C ASN A 135 1.53 -17.84 2.32
N PRO A 136 0.76 -18.46 1.42
CA PRO A 136 0.60 -17.99 0.03
C PRO A 136 0.10 -16.55 -0.07
N TYR A 137 -0.80 -16.10 0.81
CA TYR A 137 -1.32 -14.71 0.78
C TYR A 137 -0.25 -13.67 1.13
N ILE A 138 0.61 -13.96 2.11
CA ILE A 138 1.71 -13.07 2.51
C ILE A 138 2.83 -13.14 1.48
N LYS A 139 3.10 -14.33 0.95
CA LYS A 139 4.13 -14.52 -0.06
C LYS A 139 3.89 -13.70 -1.32
N VAL A 140 2.64 -13.58 -1.78
CA VAL A 140 2.28 -12.69 -2.90
C VAL A 140 2.74 -11.25 -2.64
N SER A 141 2.49 -10.72 -1.44
CA SER A 141 2.90 -9.35 -1.09
C SER A 141 4.42 -9.19 -1.00
N LEU A 142 5.14 -10.23 -0.53
CA LEU A 142 6.60 -10.26 -0.50
C LEU A 142 7.21 -10.33 -1.91
N ASP A 143 6.66 -11.20 -2.77
CA ASP A 143 7.12 -11.34 -4.16
C ASP A 143 6.94 -10.03 -4.93
N ILE A 144 5.85 -9.29 -4.66
CA ILE A 144 5.61 -7.98 -5.26
C ILE A 144 6.61 -6.94 -4.75
N GLU A 145 6.86 -6.89 -3.45
CA GLU A 145 7.86 -5.98 -2.88
C GLU A 145 9.24 -6.26 -3.48
N GLN A 146 9.63 -7.53 -3.57
CA GLN A 146 10.88 -7.92 -4.20
C GLN A 146 10.92 -7.48 -5.69
N CYS A 147 9.84 -7.68 -6.44
CA CYS A 147 9.74 -7.22 -7.83
C CYS A 147 9.93 -5.72 -7.99
N ILE A 148 9.45 -4.93 -7.00
CA ILE A 148 9.63 -3.47 -7.01
C ILE A 148 11.09 -3.11 -6.80
N VAL A 149 11.72 -3.69 -5.78
CA VAL A 149 13.11 -3.43 -5.42
C VAL A 149 14.07 -3.84 -6.55
N GLU A 150 13.80 -4.98 -7.18
CA GLU A 150 14.60 -5.51 -8.31
C GLU A 150 14.25 -4.82 -9.64
N GLY A 151 13.13 -4.10 -9.75
CA GLY A 151 12.64 -3.54 -11.02
C GLY A 151 12.12 -4.59 -12.01
N ASN A 152 11.77 -5.80 -11.54
CA ASN A 152 11.30 -6.91 -12.38
C ASN A 152 9.78 -6.88 -12.57
N TYR A 153 9.29 -5.89 -13.29
CA TYR A 153 7.84 -5.69 -13.51
C TYR A 153 7.17 -6.77 -14.35
N SER A 154 7.95 -7.50 -15.19
CA SER A 154 7.43 -8.62 -15.98
C SER A 154 6.98 -9.80 -15.12
N HIS A 155 7.63 -10.03 -13.98
CA HIS A 155 7.23 -11.07 -13.02
C HIS A 155 5.93 -10.70 -12.32
N MET A 156 5.75 -9.43 -11.99
CA MET A 156 4.55 -8.93 -11.35
C MET A 156 3.29 -9.08 -12.21
N ALA A 157 3.41 -8.86 -13.54
CA ALA A 157 2.31 -9.09 -14.47
C ALA A 157 1.81 -10.56 -14.48
N ARG A 158 2.70 -11.51 -14.19
CA ARG A 158 2.35 -12.94 -14.08
C ARG A 158 1.63 -13.27 -12.77
N LEU A 159 1.99 -12.62 -11.66
CA LEU A 159 1.37 -12.84 -10.36
C LEU A 159 -0.13 -12.43 -10.36
N LYS A 160 -0.51 -11.43 -11.15
CA LYS A 160 -1.89 -10.96 -11.26
C LYS A 160 -2.88 -12.03 -11.72
N ASN A 161 -2.45 -12.97 -12.55
CA ASN A 161 -3.34 -13.97 -13.12
C ASN A 161 -3.71 -15.10 -12.15
N SER A 162 -3.09 -15.15 -10.97
CA SER A 162 -3.21 -16.26 -10.02
C SER A 162 -3.84 -15.88 -8.68
N THR A 163 -4.36 -14.65 -8.52
CA THR A 163 -4.81 -14.11 -7.22
C THR A 163 -6.31 -13.81 -7.18
N ASP A 164 -6.85 -13.74 -5.94
CA ASP A 164 -8.26 -13.42 -5.67
C ASP A 164 -8.64 -12.00 -6.14
N GLU A 165 -9.95 -11.76 -6.36
CA GLU A 165 -10.48 -10.47 -6.85
C GLU A 165 -10.08 -9.28 -5.99
N ASN A 166 -10.05 -9.43 -4.66
CA ASN A 166 -9.66 -8.36 -3.75
C ASN A 166 -8.17 -8.01 -3.88
N PHE A 167 -7.32 -9.04 -4.06
CA PHE A 167 -5.89 -8.84 -4.35
C PHE A 167 -5.70 -8.17 -5.71
N ASN A 168 -6.44 -8.60 -6.72
CA ASN A 168 -6.39 -8.02 -8.07
C ASN A 168 -6.76 -6.53 -8.08
N TYR A 169 -7.68 -6.09 -7.21
CA TYR A 169 -8.02 -4.67 -7.09
C TYR A 169 -6.78 -3.83 -6.72
N TYR A 170 -6.06 -4.22 -5.67
CA TYR A 170 -4.85 -3.52 -5.26
C TYR A 170 -3.70 -3.68 -6.25
N LEU A 171 -3.58 -4.84 -6.88
CA LEU A 171 -2.59 -5.09 -7.93
C LEU A 171 -2.79 -4.20 -9.16
N ASN A 172 -4.05 -3.95 -9.56
CA ASN A 172 -4.34 -3.04 -10.66
C ASN A 172 -4.02 -1.59 -10.31
N LYS A 173 -4.34 -1.18 -9.07
CA LYS A 173 -3.95 0.15 -8.58
C LYS A 173 -2.43 0.32 -8.54
N PHE A 174 -1.75 -0.74 -8.23
CA PHE A 174 -0.30 -0.77 -8.19
C PHE A 174 0.35 -0.52 -9.56
N ASP A 175 -0.29 -0.89 -10.67
CA ASP A 175 0.21 -0.59 -12.02
C ASP A 175 0.43 0.89 -12.25
N ASP A 176 -0.48 1.71 -11.79
CA ASP A 176 -0.35 3.16 -11.95
C ASP A 176 0.85 3.69 -11.14
N THR A 177 1.05 3.18 -9.92
CA THR A 177 2.21 3.55 -9.09
C THR A 177 3.52 3.14 -9.75
N ILE A 178 3.57 1.93 -10.34
CA ILE A 178 4.76 1.45 -11.05
C ILE A 178 5.02 2.28 -12.29
N ARG A 179 3.99 2.57 -13.11
CA ARG A 179 4.16 3.43 -14.29
C ARG A 179 4.78 4.78 -13.92
N TYR A 180 4.37 5.36 -12.79
CA TYR A 180 4.98 6.59 -12.28
C TYR A 180 6.45 6.41 -11.87
N GLN A 181 6.82 5.30 -11.26
CA GLN A 181 8.22 5.02 -10.91
C GLN A 181 9.08 4.76 -12.15
N ILE A 182 8.55 4.00 -13.12
CA ILE A 182 9.22 3.79 -14.40
C ILE A 182 9.40 5.13 -15.13
N ALA A 183 8.36 5.96 -15.20
CA ALA A 183 8.43 7.28 -15.82
C ALA A 183 9.52 8.15 -15.18
N ARG A 184 9.62 8.17 -13.85
CA ARG A 184 10.67 8.90 -13.12
C ARG A 184 12.08 8.34 -13.39
N SER A 185 12.21 7.03 -13.55
CA SER A 185 13.47 6.41 -13.93
C SER A 185 13.85 6.74 -15.39
N MET A 186 12.86 6.74 -16.30
CA MET A 186 13.05 7.12 -17.70
C MET A 186 13.51 8.58 -17.83
N GLU A 187 12.89 9.50 -17.10
CA GLU A 187 13.26 10.91 -17.06
C GLU A 187 14.72 11.16 -16.68
N LYS A 188 15.26 10.31 -15.77
CA LYS A 188 16.65 10.42 -15.32
C LYS A 188 17.64 9.71 -16.22
N SER A 189 17.20 8.67 -16.95
CA SER A 189 18.06 7.80 -17.73
C SER A 189 18.17 8.18 -19.20
N TYR A 190 17.15 8.83 -19.75
CA TYR A 190 17.06 9.11 -21.19
C TYR A 190 16.80 10.60 -21.45
N GLU A 191 17.46 11.16 -22.45
CA GLU A 191 17.14 12.50 -22.98
C GLU A 191 15.98 12.45 -23.98
N SER A 192 15.90 11.37 -24.74
CA SER A 192 14.80 11.12 -25.68
C SER A 192 14.59 9.62 -25.87
N LEU A 193 13.34 9.20 -26.05
CA LEU A 193 12.96 7.82 -26.26
C LEU A 193 12.00 7.68 -27.44
N SER A 194 12.07 6.55 -28.17
CA SER A 194 11.06 6.27 -29.19
C SER A 194 9.72 5.95 -28.57
N GLU A 195 8.62 6.30 -29.23
CA GLU A 195 7.26 6.05 -28.73
C GLU A 195 7.00 4.55 -28.50
N LYS A 196 7.53 3.68 -29.36
CA LYS A 196 7.42 2.22 -29.21
C LYS A 196 8.13 1.70 -27.97
N ASP A 197 9.33 2.19 -27.70
CA ASP A 197 10.10 1.78 -26.53
C ASP A 197 9.44 2.31 -25.24
N ALA A 198 8.92 3.53 -25.28
CA ALA A 198 8.17 4.11 -24.16
C ALA A 198 6.89 3.31 -23.84
N MET A 199 6.15 2.88 -24.87
CA MET A 199 4.97 2.02 -24.68
C MET A 199 5.34 0.67 -24.07
N GLN A 200 6.44 0.08 -24.51
CA GLN A 200 6.92 -1.20 -23.98
C GLN A 200 7.39 -1.08 -22.53
N LEU A 201 8.13 -0.04 -22.18
CA LEU A 201 8.62 0.21 -20.82
C LEU A 201 7.47 0.52 -19.85
N LEU A 202 6.51 1.35 -20.25
CA LEU A 202 5.33 1.71 -19.45
C LEU A 202 4.21 0.66 -19.49
N MET A 203 4.39 -0.42 -20.22
CA MET A 203 3.41 -1.52 -20.38
C MET A 203 2.04 -1.06 -20.89
N PHE A 204 2.02 -0.06 -21.80
CA PHE A 204 0.79 0.34 -22.48
C PHE A 204 0.55 -0.52 -23.72
N LYS A 205 -0.72 -0.85 -23.95
CA LYS A 205 -1.14 -1.61 -25.16
C LYS A 205 -1.58 -0.68 -26.29
N ASN A 206 -2.07 0.52 -25.94
CA ASN A 206 -2.64 1.49 -26.88
C ASN A 206 -1.85 2.80 -26.85
N GLU A 207 -1.70 3.45 -28.00
CA GLU A 207 -1.09 4.80 -28.10
C GLU A 207 -1.94 5.87 -27.40
N GLY A 208 -3.27 5.67 -27.35
CA GLY A 208 -4.19 6.58 -26.66
C GLY A 208 -3.88 6.71 -25.16
N ASP A 209 -3.66 5.57 -24.49
CA ASP A 209 -3.38 5.50 -23.06
C ASP A 209 -2.03 6.17 -22.73
N LEU A 210 -1.04 6.03 -23.62
CA LEU A 210 0.24 6.72 -23.49
C LEU A 210 0.08 8.24 -23.60
N ASN A 211 -0.73 8.71 -24.53
CA ASN A 211 -0.98 10.15 -24.71
C ASN A 211 -1.73 10.77 -23.52
N GLU A 212 -2.70 10.04 -22.94
CA GLU A 212 -3.38 10.45 -21.72
C GLU A 212 -2.40 10.50 -20.54
N PHE A 213 -1.53 9.50 -20.41
CA PHE A 213 -0.50 9.47 -19.39
C PHE A 213 0.47 10.63 -19.49
N ILE A 214 0.94 10.97 -20.71
CA ILE A 214 1.80 12.14 -20.95
C ILE A 214 1.09 13.44 -20.55
N LYS A 215 -0.19 13.59 -20.87
CA LYS A 215 -0.99 14.77 -20.46
C LYS A 215 -1.11 14.83 -18.93
N GLN A 216 -1.46 13.73 -18.28
CA GLN A 216 -1.56 13.65 -16.82
C GLN A 216 -0.23 13.96 -16.14
N GLN A 217 0.88 13.45 -16.70
CA GLN A 217 2.23 13.80 -16.21
C GLN A 217 2.50 15.30 -16.38
N ASN A 218 2.06 15.91 -17.47
CA ASN A 218 2.28 17.32 -17.73
C ASN A 218 1.35 18.27 -16.94
N GLU A 219 0.14 17.85 -16.63
CA GLU A 219 -0.88 18.64 -15.92
C GLU A 219 -0.75 18.59 -14.39
N ASN A 220 -0.21 17.51 -13.82
CA ASN A 220 -0.02 17.38 -12.38
C ASN A 220 1.24 18.11 -11.92
N PRO A 221 1.13 19.30 -11.32
CA PRO A 221 2.25 20.00 -10.72
C PRO A 221 2.64 19.29 -9.43
N ARG A 222 3.56 18.36 -9.51
CA ARG A 222 4.23 17.83 -8.30
C ARG A 222 5.33 18.79 -7.91
N GLU A 223 5.49 19.07 -6.64
CA GLU A 223 6.53 19.96 -6.10
C GLU A 223 7.95 19.56 -6.53
N ASP A 224 8.17 18.29 -6.87
CA ASP A 224 9.46 17.72 -7.30
C ASP A 224 9.65 17.62 -8.82
N ARG A 225 8.85 18.33 -9.61
CA ARG A 225 8.91 18.16 -11.04
C ARG A 225 10.00 19.02 -11.68
N GLU A 226 11.02 18.36 -12.19
CA GLU A 226 12.15 19.00 -12.88
C GLU A 226 12.10 18.85 -14.41
N ILE A 227 11.23 17.97 -14.96
CA ILE A 227 11.26 17.55 -16.37
C ILE A 227 9.87 17.62 -17.02
N PHE A 228 9.81 18.18 -18.23
CA PHE A 228 8.62 18.27 -19.07
C PHE A 228 8.70 17.29 -20.24
N TRP A 229 7.62 16.57 -20.52
CA TRP A 229 7.54 15.60 -21.61
C TRP A 229 7.00 16.26 -22.87
N LYS A 230 7.84 16.37 -23.90
CA LYS A 230 7.47 16.92 -25.20
C LYS A 230 7.51 15.84 -26.26
N ARG A 231 6.42 15.70 -27.00
CA ARG A 231 6.36 14.82 -28.17
C ARG A 231 6.89 15.55 -29.41
N GLU A 232 7.90 14.98 -30.05
CA GLU A 232 8.46 15.47 -31.33
C GLU A 232 8.42 14.33 -32.35
N GLY A 233 7.32 14.28 -33.15
CA GLY A 233 7.09 13.21 -34.14
C GLY A 233 6.90 11.86 -33.47
N ASN A 234 7.83 10.93 -33.70
CA ASN A 234 7.79 9.57 -33.18
C ASN A 234 8.69 9.37 -31.92
N LYS A 235 9.13 10.47 -31.30
CA LYS A 235 10.00 10.49 -30.14
C LYS A 235 9.43 11.35 -29.03
N ILE A 236 9.65 10.92 -27.80
CA ILE A 236 9.34 11.67 -26.57
C ILE A 236 10.65 12.24 -26.06
N LYS A 237 10.74 13.56 -25.91
CA LYS A 237 11.87 14.26 -25.32
C LYS A 237 11.56 14.66 -23.89
N PHE A 238 12.52 14.49 -23.02
CA PHE A 238 12.49 14.87 -21.62
C PHE A 238 13.26 16.19 -21.45
N ILE A 239 12.53 17.29 -21.27
CA ILE A 239 13.10 18.64 -21.20
C ILE A 239 13.12 19.10 -19.74
N PRO A 240 14.27 19.41 -19.15
CA PRO A 240 14.33 19.95 -17.80
C PRO A 240 13.65 21.33 -17.75
N ILE A 241 12.75 21.54 -16.77
CA ILE A 241 12.01 22.80 -16.58
C ILE A 241 12.94 23.90 -16.10
N ASN A 242 13.91 23.57 -15.26
CA ASN A 242 14.95 24.47 -14.81
C ASN A 242 16.29 23.99 -15.39
N GLU A 243 16.76 24.64 -16.44
CA GLU A 243 18.17 24.59 -16.79
C GLU A 243 18.99 25.40 -15.76
N ASN A 244 18.91 25.07 -14.52
CA ASN A 244 19.96 25.41 -13.60
C ASN A 244 21.16 24.56 -14.02
N LYS A 245 21.88 25.05 -15.04
CA LYS A 245 23.27 24.65 -15.25
C LYS A 245 23.90 24.77 -13.89
N ALA A 246 24.19 23.61 -13.27
CA ALA A 246 24.94 23.59 -12.03
C ALA A 246 26.24 24.35 -12.35
N SER A 247 26.27 25.65 -12.08
CA SER A 247 27.48 26.42 -12.24
C SER A 247 28.43 25.79 -11.21
N ILE A 248 29.47 25.17 -11.73
CA ILE A 248 30.55 24.67 -10.88
C ILE A 248 30.93 25.84 -10.00
N PRO A 249 30.82 25.74 -8.66
CA PRO A 249 31.15 26.86 -7.78
C PRO A 249 32.66 27.04 -7.75
N ALA A 250 33.19 27.54 -8.89
CA ALA A 250 34.62 27.68 -9.15
C ALA A 250 35.29 28.53 -8.04
N ASP A 251 34.63 29.58 -7.60
CA ASP A 251 35.12 30.45 -6.51
C ASP A 251 35.26 29.69 -5.18
N ARG A 252 34.31 28.77 -4.88
CA ARG A 252 34.41 27.97 -3.66
C ARG A 252 35.53 26.94 -3.76
N ILE A 253 35.63 26.22 -4.89
CA ILE A 253 36.70 25.23 -5.15
C ILE A 253 38.06 25.92 -5.09
N PHE A 254 38.18 27.12 -5.66
CA PHE A 254 39.42 27.91 -5.64
C PHE A 254 39.79 28.29 -4.20
N ASN A 255 38.87 28.82 -3.43
CA ASN A 255 39.10 29.20 -2.03
C ASN A 255 39.44 27.97 -1.16
N ASP A 256 38.75 26.84 -1.34
CA ASP A 256 39.02 25.60 -0.62
C ASP A 256 40.45 25.07 -0.97
N SER A 257 40.83 25.16 -2.25
CA SER A 257 42.17 24.74 -2.70
C SER A 257 43.26 25.65 -2.14
N LEU A 258 42.99 26.95 -2.03
CA LEU A 258 43.92 27.93 -1.47
C LEU A 258 44.12 27.75 0.05
N LEU A 259 43.01 27.46 0.77
CA LEU A 259 43.04 27.12 2.18
C LEU A 259 43.85 25.83 2.42
N LEU A 260 43.62 24.80 1.59
CA LEU A 260 44.38 23.55 1.66
C LEU A 260 45.90 23.79 1.45
N GLY A 261 46.27 24.67 0.49
CA GLY A 261 47.64 25.07 0.25
C GLY A 261 48.27 25.73 1.45
N ILE A 262 47.56 26.68 2.08
CA ILE A 262 48.03 27.36 3.30
C ILE A 262 48.20 26.41 4.49
N GLU A 263 47.29 25.45 4.64
CA GLU A 263 47.39 24.46 5.74
C GLU A 263 48.54 23.46 5.49
N THR A 264 48.80 23.08 4.22
CA THR A 264 49.95 22.21 3.89
C THR A 264 51.29 22.89 4.10
N GLU A 265 51.42 24.20 3.82
CA GLU A 265 52.63 25.00 4.15
C GLU A 265 52.92 25.11 5.62
N LYS A 266 51.92 25.05 6.49
CA LYS A 266 52.13 25.05 7.94
C LYS A 266 52.66 23.74 8.51
N ILE A 267 52.56 22.66 7.75
CA ILE A 267 52.99 21.30 8.18
C ILE A 267 54.43 21.01 7.76
N VAL A 268 54.96 21.75 6.77
CA VAL A 268 56.35 21.71 6.34
C VAL A 268 57.19 22.73 7.11
#